data_df928d7c78e617693d5f4937b246342f
#
_entry.id   df928d7c78e617693d5f4937b246342f
#
_cell.length_a   1.000
_cell.length_b   1.000
_cell.length_c   1.000
_cell.angle_alpha   90.00
_cell.angle_beta   90.00
_cell.angle_gamma   90.00
#
_symmetry.space_group_name_H-M   'P 1'
#
loop_
_entity.id
_entity.type
_entity.pdbx_description
1 polymer ?
#
loop_
_entity_poly.entity_id
_entity_poly.type
_entity_poly.pdbx_seq_one_letter_code
_entity_poly.pdbx_strand_id
1 'polypeptide(L)'
;KQICEAFGVKFIAEKVNISGHGKGLEAAARSARYKVFEKHLVKDGVLLQGHHFDDQVETVLYRLLRGSGSKGLTGIPKLRKLAHGMLFRPLLGMKKIDIQNYAEANSLKWVEDDSNQSSDFDRNYIRNSVLPVITKRWPDYHSRFDTLIRNSRANKQLSMAVFKQDLKLLDQKKERGGHSIL
;
A
#
# COMPACT_ATOMS: atom_id res chain seq x y z
N LYS A 1 -17.63 5.75 15.05
CA LYS A 1 -18.23 5.20 16.27
C LYS A 1 -19.61 4.60 15.96
N GLN A 2 -20.58 5.41 15.48
CA GLN A 2 -21.97 4.97 15.17
C GLN A 2 -22.05 3.70 14.31
N ILE A 3 -21.23 3.58 13.26
CA ILE A 3 -21.18 2.39 12.40
C ILE A 3 -20.76 1.16 13.20
N CYS A 4 -19.73 1.26 14.03
CA CYS A 4 -19.27 0.15 14.86
C CYS A 4 -20.34 -0.29 15.87
N GLU A 5 -21.06 0.67 16.44
CA GLU A 5 -22.20 0.40 17.34
C GLU A 5 -23.33 -0.35 16.61
N ALA A 6 -23.68 0.11 15.38
CA ALA A 6 -24.73 -0.55 14.59
C ALA A 6 -24.38 -2.00 14.19
N PHE A 7 -23.08 -2.31 14.04
CA PHE A 7 -22.62 -3.66 13.72
C PHE A 7 -22.17 -4.47 14.96
N GLY A 8 -22.31 -3.93 16.18
CA GLY A 8 -21.91 -4.62 17.41
C GLY A 8 -20.38 -4.87 17.49
N VAL A 9 -19.57 -4.08 16.78
CA VAL A 9 -18.10 -4.24 16.78
C VAL A 9 -17.43 -3.20 17.65
N LYS A 10 -16.33 -3.58 18.31
CA LYS A 10 -15.57 -2.68 19.19
C LYS A 10 -14.97 -1.53 18.39
N PHE A 11 -15.19 -0.30 18.84
CA PHE A 11 -14.54 0.91 18.35
C PHE A 11 -13.33 1.25 19.22
N ILE A 12 -12.17 1.49 18.59
CA ILE A 12 -10.95 1.95 19.26
C ILE A 12 -10.50 3.24 18.60
N ALA A 13 -10.26 4.28 19.38
CA ALA A 13 -9.66 5.53 18.94
C ALA A 13 -8.45 5.84 19.81
N GLU A 14 -7.32 6.10 19.21
CA GLU A 14 -6.10 6.54 19.89
C GLU A 14 -5.59 7.85 19.30
N LYS A 15 -5.31 8.82 20.17
CA LYS A 15 -4.64 10.05 19.81
C LYS A 15 -3.14 9.81 19.82
N VAL A 16 -2.45 10.14 18.72
CA VAL A 16 -1.00 10.06 18.63
C VAL A 16 -0.41 11.45 18.42
N ASN A 17 0.65 11.75 19.13
CA ASN A 17 1.43 12.97 18.92
C ASN A 17 2.47 12.71 17.83
N ILE A 18 2.50 13.55 16.82
CA ILE A 18 3.41 13.46 15.70
C ILE A 18 4.31 14.68 15.74
N SER A 19 5.60 14.47 15.91
CA SER A 19 6.61 15.53 15.80
C SER A 19 7.26 15.44 14.42
N GLY A 20 7.30 16.54 13.68
CA GLY A 20 7.91 16.63 12.36
C GLY A 20 7.32 17.77 11.55
N HIS A 21 8.06 18.24 10.54
CA HIS A 21 7.63 19.30 9.64
C HIS A 21 7.87 18.86 8.18
N GLY A 22 7.01 19.32 7.27
CA GLY A 22 7.15 19.08 5.84
C GLY A 22 7.03 17.61 5.43
N LYS A 23 7.83 17.17 4.47
CA LYS A 23 7.79 15.80 3.89
C LYS A 23 8.05 14.68 4.92
N GLY A 24 8.69 14.97 6.05
CA GLY A 24 8.89 14.03 7.15
C GLY A 24 7.62 13.75 7.95
N LEU A 25 6.65 14.67 7.95
CA LEU A 25 5.41 14.56 8.72
C LEU A 25 4.54 13.38 8.24
N GLU A 26 4.40 13.18 6.92
CA GLU A 26 3.63 12.05 6.37
C GLU A 26 4.24 10.70 6.80
N ALA A 27 5.56 10.58 6.71
CA ALA A 27 6.27 9.37 7.12
C ALA A 27 6.13 9.11 8.63
N ALA A 28 6.24 10.17 9.46
CA ALA A 28 6.06 10.10 10.91
C ALA A 28 4.63 9.70 11.28
N ALA A 29 3.62 10.33 10.64
CA ALA A 29 2.21 10.01 10.82
C ALA A 29 1.89 8.56 10.45
N ARG A 30 2.45 8.11 9.32
CA ARG A 30 2.34 6.73 8.89
C ARG A 30 2.96 5.76 9.91
N SER A 31 4.16 6.06 10.38
CA SER A 31 4.87 5.24 11.38
C SER A 31 4.06 5.13 12.67
N ALA A 32 3.58 6.26 13.19
CA ALA A 32 2.76 6.31 14.41
C ALA A 32 1.48 5.48 14.25
N ARG A 33 0.77 5.61 13.12
CA ARG A 33 -0.42 4.82 12.81
C ARG A 33 -0.13 3.32 12.79
N TYR A 34 0.99 2.89 12.21
CA TYR A 34 1.35 1.47 12.17
C TYR A 34 1.68 0.92 13.56
N LYS A 35 2.34 1.70 14.42
CA LYS A 35 2.57 1.31 15.83
C LYS A 35 1.26 1.05 16.58
N VAL A 36 0.24 1.90 16.36
CA VAL A 36 -1.09 1.68 16.95
C VAL A 36 -1.73 0.40 16.41
N PHE A 37 -1.65 0.16 15.10
CA PHE A 37 -2.18 -1.07 14.51
C PHE A 37 -1.49 -2.32 15.07
N GLU A 38 -0.17 -2.30 15.20
CA GLU A 38 0.61 -3.41 15.75
C GLU A 38 0.27 -3.69 17.22
N LYS A 39 0.02 -2.64 18.00
CA LYS A 39 -0.41 -2.75 19.41
C LYS A 39 -1.75 -3.49 19.56
N HIS A 40 -2.69 -3.24 18.64
CA HIS A 40 -4.04 -3.82 18.69
C HIS A 40 -4.20 -5.11 17.88
N LEU A 41 -3.21 -5.45 17.04
CA LEU A 41 -3.25 -6.65 16.23
C LEU A 41 -2.98 -7.88 17.12
N VAL A 42 -3.97 -8.74 17.30
CA VAL A 42 -3.80 -9.99 18.02
C VAL A 42 -2.93 -10.97 17.24
N LYS A 43 -2.36 -11.96 17.94
CA LYS A 43 -1.58 -13.02 17.29
C LYS A 43 -2.43 -13.71 16.22
N ASP A 44 -1.84 -13.93 15.06
CA ASP A 44 -2.49 -14.49 13.87
C ASP A 44 -3.72 -13.69 13.36
N GLY A 45 -3.91 -12.47 13.87
CA GLY A 45 -4.96 -11.56 13.44
C GLY A 45 -4.70 -10.95 12.07
N VAL A 46 -5.76 -10.42 11.45
CA VAL A 46 -5.69 -9.76 10.15
C VAL A 46 -6.16 -8.31 10.26
N LEU A 47 -5.26 -7.37 9.93
CA LEU A 47 -5.59 -5.97 9.75
C LEU A 47 -6.11 -5.75 8.33
N LEU A 48 -7.31 -5.24 8.18
CA LEU A 48 -7.86 -4.83 6.88
C LEU A 48 -7.56 -3.36 6.60
N GLN A 49 -7.14 -3.05 5.38
CA GLN A 49 -6.96 -1.67 4.89
C GLN A 49 -7.71 -1.44 3.59
N GLY A 50 -8.39 -0.30 3.49
CA GLY A 50 -9.24 0.08 2.36
C GLY A 50 -8.49 0.65 1.13
N HIS A 51 -7.22 0.29 0.90
CA HIS A 51 -6.52 0.69 -0.32
C HIS A 51 -7.20 0.08 -1.54
N HIS A 52 -7.31 0.86 -2.61
CA HIS A 52 -7.94 0.50 -3.88
C HIS A 52 -6.97 0.58 -5.05
N PHE A 53 -7.44 0.34 -6.29
CA PHE A 53 -6.55 0.26 -7.45
C PHE A 53 -5.90 1.60 -7.79
N ASP A 54 -6.60 2.71 -7.60
CA ASP A 54 -6.02 4.05 -7.84
C ASP A 54 -4.83 4.32 -6.90
N ASP A 55 -4.86 3.82 -5.64
CA ASP A 55 -3.69 3.87 -4.75
C ASP A 55 -2.49 3.06 -5.30
N GLN A 56 -2.76 1.99 -6.05
CA GLN A 56 -1.70 1.25 -6.76
C GLN A 56 -1.05 2.12 -7.80
N VAL A 57 -1.85 2.77 -8.65
CA VAL A 57 -1.36 3.63 -9.73
C VAL A 57 -0.55 4.79 -9.16
N GLU A 58 -1.09 5.49 -8.16
CA GLU A 58 -0.38 6.56 -7.46
C GLU A 58 0.97 6.08 -6.91
N THR A 59 0.97 4.92 -6.25
CA THR A 59 2.19 4.37 -5.66
C THR A 59 3.23 3.99 -6.70
N VAL A 60 2.82 3.43 -7.83
CA VAL A 60 3.74 3.06 -8.91
C VAL A 60 4.32 4.30 -9.56
N LEU A 61 3.48 5.29 -9.89
CA LEU A 61 3.93 6.58 -10.44
C LEU A 61 4.89 7.29 -9.48
N TYR A 62 4.52 7.42 -8.22
CA TYR A 62 5.37 8.05 -7.21
C TYR A 62 6.74 7.39 -7.11
N ARG A 63 6.78 6.05 -7.10
CA ARG A 63 8.03 5.30 -7.03
C ARG A 63 8.85 5.42 -8.31
N LEU A 64 8.19 5.41 -9.47
CA LEU A 64 8.84 5.60 -10.76
C LEU A 64 9.55 6.96 -10.83
N LEU A 65 8.83 8.03 -10.46
CA LEU A 65 9.36 9.40 -10.44
C LEU A 65 10.50 9.61 -9.44
N ARG A 66 10.58 8.76 -8.42
CA ARG A 66 11.70 8.74 -7.45
C ARG A 66 12.85 7.82 -7.86
N GLY A 67 12.86 7.30 -9.06
CA GLY A 67 13.93 6.42 -9.55
C GLY A 67 13.95 5.04 -8.91
N SER A 68 12.81 4.56 -8.38
CA SER A 68 12.75 3.20 -7.85
C SER A 68 12.93 2.18 -8.98
N GLY A 69 13.86 1.24 -8.80
CA GLY A 69 14.06 0.12 -9.73
C GLY A 69 12.83 -0.81 -9.83
N SER A 70 12.96 -1.93 -10.53
CA SER A 70 11.89 -2.91 -10.82
C SER A 70 11.06 -3.30 -9.59
N LYS A 71 11.67 -3.33 -8.40
CA LYS A 71 11.01 -3.60 -7.12
C LYS A 71 9.90 -2.58 -6.79
N GLY A 72 10.09 -1.33 -7.18
CA GLY A 72 9.11 -0.26 -6.97
C GLY A 72 7.84 -0.44 -7.80
N LEU A 73 7.96 -1.00 -9.00
CA LEU A 73 6.88 -1.18 -9.96
C LEU A 73 5.90 -2.32 -9.57
N THR A 74 6.24 -3.13 -8.57
CA THR A 74 5.34 -4.19 -8.07
C THR A 74 4.10 -3.66 -7.33
N GLY A 75 4.02 -2.35 -7.12
CA GLY A 75 2.91 -1.67 -6.44
C GLY A 75 2.80 -2.02 -4.96
N ILE A 76 1.60 -1.87 -4.42
CA ILE A 76 1.26 -2.20 -3.03
C ILE A 76 0.95 -3.71 -2.94
N PRO A 77 1.50 -4.47 -1.99
CA PRO A 77 1.15 -5.88 -1.83
C PRO A 77 -0.29 -6.04 -1.30
N LYS A 78 -1.05 -6.98 -1.85
CA LYS A 78 -2.40 -7.31 -1.39
C LYS A 78 -2.39 -7.87 0.03
N LEU A 79 -1.40 -8.72 0.31
CA LEU A 79 -1.17 -9.35 1.61
C LEU A 79 0.30 -9.16 2.00
N ARG A 80 0.56 -8.84 3.27
CA ARG A 80 1.91 -8.83 3.83
C ARG A 80 1.91 -9.11 5.33
N LYS A 81 3.02 -9.60 5.83
CA LYS A 81 3.25 -9.75 7.28
C LYS A 81 3.25 -8.38 7.98
N LEU A 82 2.64 -8.32 9.16
CA LEU A 82 2.64 -7.15 10.04
C LEU A 82 2.74 -7.65 11.48
N ALA A 83 3.82 -7.32 12.17
CA ALA A 83 4.11 -7.82 13.52
C ALA A 83 3.88 -9.34 13.62
N HIS A 84 2.96 -9.76 14.48
CA HIS A 84 2.60 -11.16 14.73
C HIS A 84 1.34 -11.62 13.98
N GLY A 85 0.86 -10.83 13.01
CA GLY A 85 -0.30 -11.12 12.17
C GLY A 85 -0.08 -10.72 10.71
N MET A 86 -1.16 -10.48 9.99
CA MET A 86 -1.16 -10.14 8.57
C MET A 86 -1.89 -8.81 8.31
N LEU A 87 -1.46 -8.11 7.27
CA LEU A 87 -2.17 -6.96 6.71
C LEU A 87 -2.72 -7.34 5.34
N PHE A 88 -4.01 -7.21 5.16
CA PHE A 88 -4.73 -7.54 3.93
C PHE A 88 -5.47 -6.32 3.36
N ARG A 89 -5.50 -6.19 2.04
CA ARG A 89 -6.17 -5.11 1.31
C ARG A 89 -7.20 -5.70 0.36
N PRO A 90 -8.44 -5.91 0.82
CA PRO A 90 -9.47 -6.58 0.03
C PRO A 90 -9.84 -5.79 -1.24
N LEU A 91 -9.89 -4.45 -1.15
CA LEU A 91 -10.33 -3.57 -2.23
C LEU A 91 -9.24 -3.22 -3.25
N LEU A 92 -8.02 -3.77 -3.11
CA LEU A 92 -6.86 -3.34 -3.92
C LEU A 92 -6.99 -3.60 -5.43
N GLY A 93 -7.91 -4.46 -5.84
CA GLY A 93 -8.23 -4.70 -7.25
C GLY A 93 -9.43 -3.90 -7.78
N MET A 94 -10.11 -3.13 -6.93
CA MET A 94 -11.29 -2.34 -7.30
C MET A 94 -10.88 -0.90 -7.61
N LYS A 95 -11.50 -0.29 -8.62
CA LYS A 95 -11.32 1.14 -8.92
C LYS A 95 -12.06 1.98 -7.89
N LYS A 96 -11.55 3.18 -7.62
CA LYS A 96 -12.21 4.13 -6.69
C LYS A 96 -13.66 4.40 -7.11
N ILE A 97 -13.90 4.58 -8.40
CA ILE A 97 -15.26 4.86 -8.94
C ILE A 97 -16.24 3.72 -8.65
N ASP A 98 -15.80 2.45 -8.75
CA ASP A 98 -16.64 1.31 -8.47
C ASP A 98 -17.05 1.26 -6.98
N ILE A 99 -16.12 1.64 -6.10
CA ILE A 99 -16.37 1.73 -4.65
C ILE A 99 -17.34 2.88 -4.36
N GLN A 100 -17.19 4.03 -5.03
CA GLN A 100 -18.10 5.17 -4.89
C GLN A 100 -19.50 4.81 -5.35
N ASN A 101 -19.63 4.23 -6.54
CA ASN A 101 -20.93 3.77 -7.07
C ASN A 101 -21.62 2.78 -6.12
N TYR A 102 -20.85 1.86 -5.52
CA TYR A 102 -21.38 0.93 -4.52
C TYR A 102 -21.88 1.67 -3.27
N ALA A 103 -21.11 2.65 -2.79
CA ALA A 103 -21.49 3.42 -1.60
C ALA A 103 -22.74 4.25 -1.84
N GLU A 104 -22.89 4.88 -3.01
CA GLU A 104 -24.09 5.62 -3.42
C GLU A 104 -25.32 4.70 -3.54
N ALA A 105 -25.18 3.58 -4.25
CA ALA A 105 -26.25 2.60 -4.41
C ALA A 105 -26.76 2.02 -3.08
N ASN A 106 -25.91 1.96 -2.07
CA ASN A 106 -26.27 1.49 -0.73
C ASN A 106 -26.52 2.63 0.28
N SER A 107 -26.62 3.89 -0.18
CA SER A 107 -26.87 5.08 0.65
C SER A 107 -25.88 5.21 1.82
N LEU A 108 -24.64 4.77 1.64
CA LEU A 108 -23.60 4.90 2.65
C LEU A 108 -23.14 6.34 2.75
N LYS A 109 -23.00 6.84 3.96
CA LYS A 109 -22.47 8.19 4.22
C LYS A 109 -20.97 8.10 4.48
N TRP A 110 -20.19 8.95 3.82
CA TRP A 110 -18.76 9.09 4.06
C TRP A 110 -18.38 10.56 4.25
N VAL A 111 -17.22 10.78 4.81
CA VAL A 111 -16.63 12.11 4.98
C VAL A 111 -15.42 12.21 4.08
N GLU A 112 -15.32 13.28 3.31
CA GLU A 112 -14.09 13.59 2.59
C GLU A 112 -13.13 14.32 3.53
N ASP A 113 -11.87 13.91 3.52
CA ASP A 113 -10.82 14.54 4.31
C ASP A 113 -10.24 15.70 3.50
N ASP A 114 -10.37 16.93 4.00
CA ASP A 114 -9.91 18.15 3.35
C ASP A 114 -8.40 18.12 3.05
N SER A 115 -7.63 17.35 3.82
CA SER A 115 -6.19 17.15 3.56
C SER A 115 -5.89 16.48 2.22
N ASN A 116 -6.86 15.79 1.62
CA ASN A 116 -6.72 15.19 0.29
C ASN A 116 -6.67 16.23 -0.84
N GLN A 117 -7.12 17.45 -0.58
CA GLN A 117 -7.13 18.53 -1.58
C GLN A 117 -5.79 19.27 -1.65
N SER A 118 -4.98 19.25 -0.58
CA SER A 118 -3.67 19.89 -0.58
C SER A 118 -2.72 19.19 -1.56
N SER A 119 -2.15 19.94 -2.48
CA SER A 119 -1.13 19.47 -3.44
C SER A 119 0.31 19.56 -2.90
N ASP A 120 0.50 19.88 -1.63
CA ASP A 120 1.82 19.99 -1.00
C ASP A 120 2.53 18.63 -0.89
N PHE A 121 1.76 17.57 -0.89
CA PHE A 121 2.28 16.21 -0.85
C PHE A 121 2.36 15.61 -2.25
N ASP A 122 3.50 15.04 -2.60
CA ASP A 122 3.77 14.43 -3.91
C ASP A 122 2.64 13.47 -4.36
N ARG A 123 2.05 12.70 -3.45
CA ARG A 123 0.94 11.77 -3.76
C ARG A 123 -0.34 12.49 -4.12
N ASN A 124 -0.67 13.55 -3.38
CA ASN A 124 -1.85 14.36 -3.68
C ASN A 124 -1.67 15.09 -5.01
N TYR A 125 -0.46 15.59 -5.30
CA TYR A 125 -0.14 16.18 -6.61
C TYR A 125 -0.34 15.18 -7.75
N ILE A 126 0.14 13.95 -7.59
CA ILE A 126 -0.08 12.88 -8.59
C ILE A 126 -1.58 12.65 -8.78
N ARG A 127 -2.35 12.53 -7.70
CA ARG A 127 -3.79 12.28 -7.71
C ARG A 127 -4.57 13.42 -8.38
N ASN A 128 -4.26 14.65 -7.99
CA ASN A 128 -5.10 15.82 -8.32
C ASN A 128 -4.66 16.50 -9.63
N SER A 129 -3.40 16.36 -10.03
CA SER A 129 -2.86 17.07 -11.20
C SER A 129 -2.38 16.13 -12.30
N VAL A 130 -1.70 15.04 -11.98
CA VAL A 130 -1.08 14.15 -12.98
C VAL A 130 -2.08 13.13 -13.51
N LEU A 131 -2.78 12.43 -12.63
CA LEU A 131 -3.75 11.38 -13.04
C LEU A 131 -4.89 11.90 -13.91
N PRO A 132 -5.47 13.08 -13.68
CA PRO A 132 -6.49 13.63 -14.58
C PRO A 132 -5.99 13.82 -16.01
N VAL A 133 -4.74 14.28 -16.20
CA VAL A 133 -4.13 14.45 -17.52
C VAL A 133 -3.94 13.08 -18.20
N ILE A 134 -3.46 12.10 -17.45
CA ILE A 134 -3.29 10.73 -17.95
C ILE A 134 -4.65 10.15 -18.34
N THR A 135 -5.66 10.27 -17.47
CA THR A 135 -7.01 9.74 -17.70
C THR A 135 -7.64 10.34 -18.95
N LYS A 136 -7.48 11.64 -19.17
CA LYS A 136 -8.01 12.31 -20.36
C LYS A 136 -7.42 11.77 -21.67
N ARG A 137 -6.14 11.42 -21.66
CA ARG A 137 -5.43 10.95 -22.87
C ARG A 137 -5.52 9.44 -23.02
N TRP A 138 -5.52 8.70 -21.90
CA TRP A 138 -5.53 7.23 -21.85
C TRP A 138 -6.60 6.76 -20.85
N PRO A 139 -7.90 6.71 -21.23
CA PRO A 139 -8.99 6.33 -20.34
C PRO A 139 -8.85 4.91 -19.75
N ASP A 140 -8.14 4.04 -20.45
CA ASP A 140 -7.86 2.65 -20.08
C ASP A 140 -6.57 2.47 -19.26
N TYR A 141 -5.99 3.56 -18.71
CA TYR A 141 -4.73 3.52 -17.97
C TYR A 141 -4.73 2.47 -16.83
N HIS A 142 -5.87 2.20 -16.23
CA HIS A 142 -5.98 1.19 -15.18
C HIS A 142 -5.50 -0.19 -15.66
N SER A 143 -5.96 -0.64 -16.84
CA SER A 143 -5.56 -1.94 -17.41
C SER A 143 -4.07 -2.00 -17.74
N ARG A 144 -3.51 -0.89 -18.17
CA ARG A 144 -2.07 -0.76 -18.48
C ARG A 144 -1.23 -0.86 -17.21
N PHE A 145 -1.63 -0.16 -16.14
CA PHE A 145 -0.96 -0.25 -14.84
C PHE A 145 -1.12 -1.64 -14.21
N ASP A 146 -2.29 -2.28 -14.35
CA ASP A 146 -2.48 -3.65 -13.87
C ASP A 146 -1.52 -4.62 -14.57
N THR A 147 -1.40 -4.52 -15.89
CA THR A 147 -0.46 -5.32 -16.69
C THR A 147 0.99 -5.06 -16.25
N LEU A 148 1.39 -3.80 -16.08
CA LEU A 148 2.73 -3.43 -15.60
C LEU A 148 3.03 -4.05 -14.23
N ILE A 149 2.09 -3.93 -13.29
CA ILE A 149 2.23 -4.44 -11.93
C ILE A 149 2.34 -5.96 -11.92
N ARG A 150 1.48 -6.66 -12.70
CA ARG A 150 1.51 -8.13 -12.82
C ARG A 150 2.84 -8.61 -13.39
N ASN A 151 3.30 -8.02 -14.47
CA ASN A 151 4.57 -8.37 -15.12
C ASN A 151 5.76 -8.11 -14.17
N SER A 152 5.75 -6.97 -13.47
CA SER A 152 6.80 -6.64 -12.49
C SER A 152 6.82 -7.63 -11.32
N ARG A 153 5.66 -8.11 -10.87
CA ARG A 153 5.56 -9.16 -9.83
C ARG A 153 6.06 -10.50 -10.33
N ALA A 154 5.69 -10.90 -11.55
CA ALA A 154 6.16 -12.15 -12.16
C ALA A 154 7.68 -12.14 -12.32
N ASN A 155 8.25 -11.05 -12.85
CA ASN A 155 9.70 -10.90 -12.97
C ASN A 155 10.42 -10.96 -11.62
N LYS A 156 9.85 -10.32 -10.59
CA LYS A 156 10.40 -10.43 -9.23
C LYS A 156 10.38 -11.87 -8.71
N GLN A 157 9.28 -12.60 -8.92
CA GLN A 157 9.18 -14.01 -8.51
C GLN A 157 10.20 -14.87 -9.22
N LEU A 158 10.36 -14.70 -10.55
CA LEU A 158 11.36 -15.40 -11.35
C LEU A 158 12.77 -15.11 -10.84
N SER A 159 13.13 -13.84 -10.67
CA SER A 159 14.45 -13.45 -10.14
C SER A 159 14.72 -14.05 -8.76
N MET A 160 13.71 -14.09 -7.89
CA MET A 160 13.85 -14.71 -6.56
C MET A 160 13.98 -16.24 -6.63
N ALA A 161 13.34 -16.88 -7.62
CA ALA A 161 13.46 -18.33 -7.82
C ALA A 161 14.86 -18.68 -8.31
N VAL A 162 15.38 -17.96 -9.32
CA VAL A 162 16.75 -18.11 -9.83
C VAL A 162 17.75 -17.90 -8.70
N PHE A 163 17.65 -16.77 -7.98
CA PHE A 163 18.54 -16.48 -6.86
C PHE A 163 18.55 -17.60 -5.80
N LYS A 164 17.38 -18.16 -5.47
CA LYS A 164 17.29 -19.29 -4.52
C LYS A 164 17.94 -20.57 -5.07
N GLN A 165 17.87 -20.78 -6.38
CA GLN A 165 18.52 -21.92 -7.03
C GLN A 165 20.03 -21.74 -7.01
N ASP A 166 20.53 -20.56 -7.37
CA ASP A 166 21.97 -20.25 -7.34
C ASP A 166 22.55 -20.38 -5.93
N LEU A 167 21.83 -19.87 -4.90
CA LEU A 167 22.26 -20.02 -3.50
C LEU A 167 22.40 -21.49 -3.05
N LYS A 168 21.65 -22.42 -3.64
CA LYS A 168 21.79 -23.85 -3.33
C LYS A 168 23.03 -24.49 -3.97
N LEU A 169 23.52 -23.88 -5.05
CA LEU A 169 24.71 -24.32 -5.75
C LEU A 169 26.01 -23.79 -5.15
N LEU A 170 25.91 -22.77 -4.29
CA LEU A 170 27.05 -22.17 -3.62
C LEU A 170 27.35 -22.90 -2.31
N ASP A 171 28.61 -23.22 -2.09
CA ASP A 171 29.08 -23.72 -0.79
C ASP A 171 28.95 -22.63 0.27
N GLN A 172 28.15 -22.93 1.29
CA GLN A 172 27.92 -22.00 2.41
C GLN A 172 28.66 -22.47 3.65
N LYS A 173 29.54 -21.66 4.18
CA LYS A 173 30.22 -21.89 5.45
C LYS A 173 29.53 -21.10 6.56
N LYS A 174 29.15 -21.78 7.62
CA LYS A 174 28.55 -21.14 8.79
C LYS A 174 29.65 -20.51 9.63
N GLU A 175 29.58 -19.19 9.82
CA GLU A 175 30.53 -18.42 10.62
C GLU A 175 29.85 -17.73 11.82
N ARG A 176 30.65 -17.25 12.79
CA ARG A 176 30.12 -16.42 13.89
C ARG A 176 29.49 -15.15 13.33
N GLY A 177 28.17 -15.04 13.39
CA GLY A 177 27.39 -13.89 12.93
C GLY A 177 26.71 -14.04 11.56
N GLY A 178 26.78 -15.19 10.87
CA GLY A 178 26.10 -15.40 9.59
C GLY A 178 26.61 -16.57 8.77
N HIS A 179 26.47 -16.45 7.46
CA HIS A 179 27.00 -17.38 6.47
C HIS A 179 27.92 -16.63 5.50
N SER A 180 29.13 -17.13 5.26
CA SER A 180 29.97 -16.73 4.15
C SER A 180 29.73 -17.63 2.92
N ILE A 181 30.03 -17.12 1.74
CA ILE A 181 30.02 -17.84 0.47
C ILE A 181 31.46 -17.98 0.02
N LEU A 182 31.89 -19.19 -0.23
CA LEU A 182 33.20 -19.50 -0.83
C LEU A 182 33.10 -19.46 -2.35
#